data_1b0125e24672fac548e11a589d105c63
#
_entry.id   1b0125e24672fac548e11a589d105c63
#
_cell.length_a   1.000
_cell.length_b   1.000
_cell.length_c   1.000
_cell.angle_alpha   90.00
_cell.angle_beta   90.00
_cell.angle_gamma   90.00
#
_symmetry.space_group_name_H-M   'P 1'
#
loop_
_entity.id
_entity.type
_entity.pdbx_description
1 polymer ?
#
loop_
_entity_poly.entity_id
_entity_poly.type
_entity_poly.pdbx_seq_one_letter_code
_entity_poly.pdbx_strand_id
1 'polypeptide(L)' 'MKDKIEKALETIRPALQADGGDIQLVSVENDGTVKVRLMGACGGCPMSQMTMTQGVERAIKNAVPEVKKVVAV' A
#
# COMPACT_ATOMS: atom_id res chain seq x y z
N MET A 1 -1.79 -13.07 8.12
CA MET A 1 -1.06 -11.98 7.50
C MET A 1 -1.95 -10.94 6.84
N LYS A 2 -3.00 -11.36 6.15
CA LYS A 2 -3.91 -10.44 5.47
C LYS A 2 -4.56 -9.44 6.43
N ASP A 3 -5.03 -9.90 7.58
CA ASP A 3 -5.67 -9.03 8.57
C ASP A 3 -4.73 -7.94 9.08
N LYS A 4 -3.48 -8.30 9.31
CA LYS A 4 -2.46 -7.35 9.76
C LYS A 4 -2.17 -6.30 8.70
N ILE A 5 -2.16 -6.72 7.44
CA ILE A 5 -1.93 -5.83 6.31
C ILE A 5 -3.10 -4.88 6.13
N GLU A 6 -4.33 -5.37 6.26
CA GLU A 6 -5.51 -4.51 6.18
C GLU A 6 -5.49 -3.44 7.27
N LYS A 7 -5.09 -3.79 8.49
CA LYS A 7 -4.95 -2.82 9.56
C LYS A 7 -3.88 -1.79 9.26
N ALA A 8 -2.76 -2.21 8.69
CA ALA A 8 -1.70 -1.30 8.28
C ALA A 8 -2.21 -0.34 7.21
N LEU A 9 -2.98 -0.83 6.25
CA LEU A 9 -3.57 0.00 5.21
C LEU A 9 -4.57 1.00 5.79
N GLU A 10 -5.35 0.61 6.77
CA GLU A 10 -6.28 1.54 7.44
C GLU A 10 -5.55 2.70 8.09
N THR A 11 -4.35 2.46 8.59
CA THR A 11 -3.51 3.52 9.18
C THR A 11 -2.99 4.47 8.11
N ILE A 12 -2.69 3.94 6.92
CA ILE A 12 -2.15 4.72 5.80
C ILE A 12 -3.24 5.48 5.06
N ARG A 13 -4.43 4.91 4.98
CA ARG A 13 -5.53 5.41 4.17
C ARG A 13 -5.90 6.87 4.44
N PRO A 14 -5.99 7.33 5.72
CA PRO A 14 -6.32 8.73 5.97
C PRO A 14 -5.35 9.73 5.34
N ALA A 15 -4.06 9.41 5.35
CA ALA A 15 -3.05 10.27 4.71
C ALA A 15 -3.25 10.34 3.21
N LEU A 16 -3.57 9.21 2.58
CA LEU A 16 -3.82 9.16 1.15
C LEU A 16 -5.11 9.89 0.78
N GLN A 17 -6.15 9.72 1.59
CA GLN A 17 -7.42 10.38 1.34
C GLN A 17 -7.30 11.90 1.47
N ALA A 18 -6.46 12.38 2.37
CA ALA A 18 -6.19 13.79 2.53
C ALA A 18 -5.59 14.40 1.25
N ASP A 19 -4.84 13.61 0.49
CA ASP A 19 -4.27 14.02 -0.79
C ASP A 19 -5.19 13.72 -1.98
N GLY A 20 -6.40 13.28 -1.72
CA GLY A 20 -7.36 12.93 -2.77
C GLY A 20 -7.18 11.54 -3.36
N GLY A 21 -6.36 10.70 -2.74
CA GLY A 21 -6.14 9.33 -3.18
C GLY A 21 -6.75 8.31 -2.24
N ASP A 22 -6.54 7.05 -2.56
CA ASP A 22 -6.96 5.92 -1.73
C ASP A 22 -6.13 4.70 -2.09
N ILE A 23 -6.24 3.65 -1.28
CA ILE A 23 -5.52 2.40 -1.49
C ILE A 23 -6.44 1.22 -1.19
N GLN A 24 -6.35 0.17 -2.02
CA GLN A 24 -7.07 -1.08 -1.79
C GLN A 24 -6.09 -2.24 -1.77
N LEU A 25 -6.37 -3.20 -0.91
CA LEU A 25 -5.65 -4.47 -0.91
C LEU A 25 -6.23 -5.37 -2.00
N VAL A 26 -5.39 -5.76 -2.96
CA VAL A 26 -5.79 -6.66 -4.04
C VAL A 26 -5.59 -8.11 -3.62
N SER A 27 -4.37 -8.44 -3.20
CA SER A 27 -4.07 -9.80 -2.76
C SER A 27 -2.79 -9.84 -1.93
N VAL A 28 -2.62 -10.94 -1.22
CA VAL A 28 -1.42 -11.21 -0.42
C VAL A 28 -0.92 -12.59 -0.81
N GLU A 29 0.32 -12.63 -1.28
CA GLU A 29 0.96 -13.88 -1.67
C GLU A 29 1.62 -14.56 -0.46
N ASN A 30 1.76 -15.87 -0.54
CA ASN A 30 2.35 -16.64 0.55
C ASN A 30 3.84 -16.35 0.76
N ASP A 31 4.50 -15.83 -0.26
CA ASP A 31 5.93 -15.48 -0.18
C ASP A 31 6.19 -14.12 0.49
N GLY A 32 5.15 -13.42 0.88
CA GLY A 32 5.28 -12.11 1.48
C GLY A 32 5.07 -10.94 0.52
N THR A 33 4.65 -11.21 -0.70
CA THR A 33 4.31 -10.16 -1.66
C THR A 33 2.89 -9.66 -1.44
N VAL A 34 2.74 -8.35 -1.31
CA VAL A 34 1.44 -7.71 -1.14
C VAL A 34 1.12 -6.91 -2.40
N LYS A 35 -0.04 -7.17 -2.98
CA LYS A 35 -0.50 -6.43 -4.14
C LYS A 35 -1.56 -5.43 -3.69
N VAL A 36 -1.35 -4.18 -4.02
CA VAL A 36 -2.26 -3.09 -3.68
C VAL A 36 -2.62 -2.31 -4.93
N ARG A 37 -3.73 -1.60 -4.86
CA ARG A 37 -4.17 -0.74 -5.94
C ARG A 37 -4.29 0.68 -5.43
N LEU A 38 -3.55 1.59 -6.03
CA LEU A 38 -3.64 3.02 -5.71
C LEU A 38 -4.69 3.67 -6.61
N MET A 39 -5.50 4.53 -6.02
CA MET A 39 -6.59 5.19 -6.72
C MET A 39 -6.56 6.68 -6.42
N GLY A 40 -7.27 7.46 -7.26
CA GLY A 40 -7.43 8.88 -7.06
C GLY A 40 -6.37 9.70 -7.77
N ALA A 41 -6.11 10.91 -7.25
CA ALA A 41 -5.24 11.88 -7.90
C ALA A 41 -3.81 11.38 -8.10
N CYS A 42 -3.34 10.48 -7.25
CA CYS A 42 -1.98 9.94 -7.34
C CYS A 42 -1.83 8.86 -8.42
N GLY A 43 -2.94 8.33 -8.92
CA GLY A 43 -2.92 7.24 -9.89
C GLY A 43 -2.51 7.63 -11.29
N GLY A 44 -2.49 8.94 -11.59
CA GLY A 44 -2.17 9.42 -12.93
C GLY A 44 -0.72 9.85 -13.14
N CYS A 45 0.10 9.86 -12.10
CA CYS A 45 1.47 10.32 -12.19
C CYS A 45 2.45 9.21 -11.82
N PRO A 46 3.25 8.70 -12.77
CA PRO A 46 4.16 7.58 -12.50
C PRO A 46 5.15 7.85 -11.37
N MET A 47 5.69 9.04 -11.28
CA MET A 47 6.64 9.39 -10.22
C MET A 47 5.97 9.42 -8.86
N SER A 48 4.77 9.99 -8.78
CA SER A 48 4.00 10.01 -7.55
C SER A 48 3.62 8.59 -7.12
N GLN A 49 3.29 7.72 -8.08
CA GLN A 49 3.00 6.32 -7.78
C GLN A 49 4.20 5.62 -7.17
N MET A 50 5.40 5.82 -7.71
CA MET A 50 6.59 5.19 -7.16
C MET A 50 6.86 5.65 -5.73
N THR A 51 6.77 6.95 -5.48
CA THR A 51 6.99 7.51 -4.14
C THR A 51 5.94 6.98 -3.16
N MET A 52 4.68 6.94 -3.57
CA MET A 52 3.60 6.42 -2.73
C MET A 52 3.78 4.94 -2.45
N THR A 53 4.15 4.17 -3.46
CA THR A 53 4.39 2.73 -3.30
C THR A 53 5.52 2.46 -2.33
N GLN A 54 6.61 3.22 -2.40
CA GLN A 54 7.71 3.07 -1.48
C GLN A 54 7.33 3.43 -0.04
N GLY A 55 6.58 4.51 0.14
CA GLY A 55 6.08 4.91 1.45
C GLY A 55 5.13 3.88 2.05
N VAL A 56 4.22 3.37 1.22
CA VAL A 56 3.28 2.32 1.62
C VAL A 56 4.02 1.05 1.97
N GLU A 57 4.98 0.65 1.14
CA GLU A 57 5.79 -0.53 1.40
C GLU A 57 6.52 -0.44 2.74
N ARG A 58 7.16 0.69 3.01
CA ARG A 58 7.86 0.90 4.26
C ARG A 58 6.92 0.81 5.45
N ALA A 59 5.75 1.46 5.37
CA ALA A 59 4.77 1.45 6.44
C ALA A 59 4.23 0.05 6.69
N ILE A 60 3.93 -0.69 5.63
CA ILE A 60 3.44 -2.06 5.74
C ILE A 60 4.52 -2.97 6.31
N LYS A 61 5.76 -2.84 5.86
CA LYS A 61 6.86 -3.66 6.38
C LYS A 61 7.12 -3.39 7.85
N ASN A 62 6.99 -2.15 8.29
CA ASN A 62 7.14 -1.82 9.71
C ASN A 62 6.03 -2.42 10.57
N ALA A 63 4.80 -2.42 10.05
CA ALA A 63 3.65 -2.99 10.76
C ALA A 63 3.64 -4.51 10.70
N VAL A 64 4.04 -5.07 9.54
CA VAL A 64 4.05 -6.51 9.30
C VAL A 64 5.42 -6.91 8.75
N PRO A 65 6.38 -7.27 9.62
CA PRO A 65 7.73 -7.62 9.17
C PRO A 65 7.79 -8.82 8.21
N GLU A 66 6.73 -9.61 8.16
CA GLU A 66 6.64 -10.76 7.26
C GLU A 66 6.51 -10.35 5.79
N VAL A 67 6.11 -9.12 5.53
CA VAL A 67 5.98 -8.61 4.17
C VAL A 67 7.35 -8.36 3.58
N LYS A 68 7.61 -8.94 2.41
CA LYS A 68 8.87 -8.77 1.70
C LYS A 68 8.79 -7.70 0.63
N LYS A 69 7.63 -7.56 -0.01
CA LYS A 69 7.48 -6.70 -1.16
C LYS A 69 6.04 -6.19 -1.28
N VAL A 70 5.89 -4.97 -1.71
CA VAL A 70 4.59 -4.38 -2.02
C VAL A 70 4.60 -3.94 -3.48
N VAL A 71 3.58 -4.35 -4.22
CA VAL A 71 3.45 -4.07 -5.64
C VAL A 71 2.15 -3.32 -5.88
N ALA A 72 2.21 -2.23 -6.62
CA ALA A 72 1.02 -1.52 -7.08
C ALA A 72 0.56 -2.13 -8.42
N VAL A 73 -0.71 -2.49 -8.47
CA VAL A 73 -1.30 -3.11 -9.67
C VAL A 73 -2.40 -2.26 -10.26
#